data_83031eda9d979492cdcaea1701d35d56
#
_entry.id   83031eda9d979492cdcaea1701d35d56
#
_cell.length_a   1.000
_cell.length_b   1.000
_cell.length_c   1.000
_cell.angle_alpha   90.00
_cell.angle_beta   90.00
_cell.angle_gamma   90.00
#
_symmetry.space_group_name_H-M   'P 1'
#
loop_
_entity.id
_entity.type
_entity.pdbx_description
1 polymer ?
#
loop_
_entity_poly.entity_id
_entity_poly.type
_entity_poly.pdbx_seq_one_letter_code
_entity_poly.pdbx_strand_id
1 'polypeptide(L)'
;MKEKDKLMLLNSIKVLVSPWDNGFQCGIIMDSKSKMTTEEYELCSTIARGMIKMATTDPHSTFLWGLRGFADDKKQNKEDLTINSIAEFDSEDNVIDFLEFLKQKRDKELN
;
A
#
# COMPACT_ATOMS: atom_id res chain seq x y z
N MET A 1 -7.35 18.88 9.56
CA MET A 1 -7.24 17.92 8.45
C MET A 1 -8.27 18.26 7.39
N LYS A 2 -7.84 18.29 6.14
CA LYS A 2 -8.73 18.62 5.03
C LYS A 2 -9.71 17.46 4.77
N GLU A 3 -10.86 17.79 4.22
CA GLU A 3 -11.91 16.81 3.90
C GLU A 3 -11.40 15.67 3.00
N LYS A 4 -10.60 16.03 2.01
CA LYS A 4 -10.00 15.07 1.09
C LYS A 4 -9.08 14.08 1.83
N ASP A 5 -8.35 14.55 2.85
CA ASP A 5 -7.47 13.67 3.64
C ASP A 5 -8.28 12.71 4.52
N LYS A 6 -9.42 13.19 5.04
CA LYS A 6 -10.31 12.33 5.82
C LYS A 6 -10.90 11.21 4.95
N LEU A 7 -11.29 11.53 3.71
CA LEU A 7 -11.81 10.54 2.78
C LEU A 7 -10.72 9.52 2.41
N MET A 8 -9.49 9.98 2.23
CA MET A 8 -8.39 9.08 1.95
C MET A 8 -8.15 8.12 3.12
N LEU A 9 -8.18 8.61 4.35
CA LEU A 9 -8.00 7.76 5.52
C LEU A 9 -9.13 6.74 5.68
N LEU A 10 -10.36 7.12 5.30
CA LEU A 10 -11.51 6.23 5.40
C LEU A 10 -11.48 5.16 4.30
N ASN A 11 -11.19 5.57 3.07
CA ASN A 11 -11.27 4.69 1.89
C ASN A 11 -9.88 4.21 1.50
N SER A 12 -9.23 3.48 2.40
CA SER A 12 -7.87 3.01 2.17
C SER A 12 -7.61 1.71 2.92
N ILE A 13 -6.64 0.97 2.42
CA ILE A 13 -6.03 -0.15 3.14
C ILE A 13 -4.82 0.45 3.88
N LYS A 14 -4.70 0.14 5.15
CA LYS A 14 -3.59 0.64 5.97
C LYS A 14 -2.62 -0.48 6.27
N VAL A 15 -1.35 -0.22 6.01
CA VAL A 15 -0.27 -1.12 6.37
C VAL A 15 0.30 -0.67 7.70
N LEU A 16 0.32 -1.56 8.66
CA LEU A 16 0.86 -1.30 9.99
C LEU A 16 2.22 -1.96 10.11
N VAL A 17 3.18 -1.20 10.63
CA VAL A 17 4.51 -1.72 10.93
C VAL A 17 4.81 -1.40 12.38
N SER A 18 5.14 -2.40 13.17
CA SER A 18 5.46 -2.19 14.57
C SER A 18 6.67 -3.02 14.97
N PRO A 19 7.41 -2.57 16.00
CA PRO A 19 8.55 -3.35 16.47
C PRO A 19 8.08 -4.66 17.09
N TRP A 20 8.85 -5.71 16.89
CA TRP A 20 8.57 -7.01 17.46
C TRP A 20 9.88 -7.76 17.64
N ASP A 21 10.16 -8.13 18.91
CA ASP A 21 11.40 -8.80 19.27
C ASP A 21 12.59 -7.97 18.74
N ASN A 22 13.53 -8.55 17.99
CA ASN A 22 14.64 -7.81 17.39
C ASN A 22 14.37 -7.41 15.95
N GLY A 23 13.11 -7.30 15.57
CA GLY A 23 12.72 -6.94 14.22
C GLY A 23 11.42 -6.15 14.20
N PHE A 24 10.54 -6.51 13.30
CA PHE A 24 9.27 -5.82 13.14
C PHE A 24 8.20 -6.82 12.69
N GLN A 25 6.96 -6.42 12.90
CA GLN A 25 5.81 -7.14 12.39
C GLN A 25 4.97 -6.21 11.54
N CYS A 26 4.27 -6.76 10.56
CA CYS A 26 3.40 -6.02 9.66
C CYS A 26 1.98 -6.56 9.73
N GLY A 27 1.02 -5.66 9.50
CA GLY A 27 -0.37 -6.03 9.43
C GLY A 27 -1.10 -5.13 8.44
N ILE A 28 -2.31 -5.52 8.11
CA ILE A 28 -3.19 -4.77 7.22
C ILE A 28 -4.51 -4.57 7.91
N ILE A 29 -5.02 -3.35 7.89
CA ILE A 29 -6.39 -3.09 8.35
C ILE A 29 -7.14 -2.23 7.33
N MET A 30 -8.44 -2.37 7.34
CA MET A 30 -9.35 -1.56 6.56
C MET A 30 -10.50 -1.11 7.47
N ASP A 31 -10.88 0.15 7.33
CA ASP A 31 -12.02 0.67 8.09
C ASP A 31 -13.31 -0.01 7.62
N SER A 32 -14.13 -0.45 8.57
CA SER A 32 -15.41 -1.10 8.24
C SER A 32 -16.38 -0.18 7.52
N LYS A 33 -16.17 1.13 7.61
CA LYS A 33 -16.98 2.15 6.93
C LYS A 33 -16.43 2.53 5.57
N SER A 34 -15.35 1.89 5.12
CA SER A 34 -14.77 2.14 3.80
C SER A 34 -15.79 1.83 2.72
N LYS A 35 -15.82 2.70 1.70
CA LYS A 35 -16.74 2.57 0.56
C LYS A 35 -16.02 2.18 -0.71
N MET A 36 -14.87 1.52 -0.60
CA MET A 36 -14.15 1.04 -1.77
C MET A 36 -14.98 0.00 -2.52
N THR A 37 -14.91 0.06 -3.84
CA THR A 37 -15.48 -1.00 -4.67
C THR A 37 -14.65 -2.28 -4.51
N THR A 38 -15.18 -3.39 -4.98
CA THR A 38 -14.46 -4.68 -4.93
C THR A 38 -13.14 -4.58 -5.69
N GLU A 39 -13.15 -3.93 -6.85
CA GLU A 39 -11.95 -3.75 -7.67
C GLU A 39 -10.92 -2.89 -6.97
N GLU A 40 -11.36 -1.79 -6.37
CA GLU A 40 -10.47 -0.92 -5.61
C GLU A 40 -9.86 -1.65 -4.42
N TYR A 41 -10.67 -2.43 -3.71
CA TYR A 41 -10.18 -3.24 -2.60
C TYR A 41 -9.14 -4.26 -3.06
N GLU A 42 -9.42 -4.98 -4.15
CA GLU A 42 -8.48 -5.98 -4.67
C GLU A 42 -7.15 -5.33 -5.07
N LEU A 43 -7.21 -4.20 -5.75
CA LEU A 43 -6.00 -3.46 -6.15
C LEU A 43 -5.19 -3.02 -4.94
N CYS A 44 -5.83 -2.32 -4.02
CA CYS A 44 -5.13 -1.76 -2.87
C CYS A 44 -4.61 -2.84 -1.93
N SER A 45 -5.40 -3.90 -1.70
CA SER A 45 -4.95 -4.97 -0.81
C SER A 45 -3.80 -5.76 -1.42
N THR A 46 -3.77 -5.92 -2.74
CA THR A 46 -2.67 -6.60 -3.41
C THR A 46 -1.39 -5.80 -3.29
N ILE A 47 -1.46 -4.48 -3.49
CA ILE A 47 -0.30 -3.62 -3.33
C ILE A 47 0.21 -3.66 -1.88
N ALA A 48 -0.70 -3.58 -0.92
CA ALA A 48 -0.34 -3.63 0.50
C ALA A 48 0.34 -4.96 0.86
N ARG A 49 -0.21 -6.08 0.37
CA ARG A 49 0.37 -7.40 0.61
C ARG A 49 1.72 -7.55 -0.06
N GLY A 50 1.89 -6.97 -1.25
CA GLY A 50 3.17 -6.94 -1.94
C GLY A 50 4.23 -6.20 -1.14
N MET A 51 3.87 -5.05 -0.59
CA MET A 51 4.76 -4.27 0.26
C MET A 51 5.19 -5.06 1.49
N ILE A 52 4.25 -5.72 2.15
CA ILE A 52 4.55 -6.54 3.32
C ILE A 52 5.44 -7.73 2.94
N LYS A 53 5.14 -8.38 1.81
CA LYS A 53 5.93 -9.52 1.34
C LYS A 53 7.37 -9.10 1.04
N MET A 54 7.56 -7.95 0.42
CA MET A 54 8.91 -7.41 0.16
C MET A 54 9.64 -7.12 1.47
N ALA A 55 8.96 -6.45 2.39
CA ALA A 55 9.57 -6.06 3.67
C ALA A 55 9.98 -7.26 4.50
N THR A 56 9.18 -8.33 4.50
CA THR A 56 9.46 -9.52 5.31
C THR A 56 10.39 -10.50 4.61
N THR A 57 10.46 -10.47 3.28
CA THR A 57 11.35 -11.37 2.51
C THR A 57 12.73 -10.76 2.34
N ASP A 58 12.80 -9.46 2.07
CA ASP A 58 14.07 -8.74 1.87
C ASP A 58 14.06 -7.43 2.67
N PRO A 59 14.18 -7.53 4.00
CA PRO A 59 14.16 -6.34 4.84
C PRO A 59 15.31 -5.38 4.58
N HIS A 60 16.46 -5.89 4.14
CA HIS A 60 17.63 -5.06 3.86
C HIS A 60 17.35 -4.08 2.71
N SER A 61 16.88 -4.59 1.58
CA SER A 61 16.54 -3.73 0.44
C SER A 61 15.41 -2.79 0.77
N THR A 62 14.42 -3.26 1.50
CA THR A 62 13.29 -2.44 1.94
C THR A 62 13.78 -1.27 2.80
N PHE A 63 14.71 -1.54 3.71
CA PHE A 63 15.31 -0.51 4.56
C PHE A 63 16.05 0.54 3.74
N LEU A 64 16.82 0.12 2.73
CA LEU A 64 17.54 1.04 1.87
C LEU A 64 16.60 1.97 1.09
N TRP A 65 15.48 1.44 0.58
CA TRP A 65 14.46 2.24 -0.06
C TRP A 65 13.83 3.23 0.92
N GLY A 66 13.62 2.79 2.16
CA GLY A 66 13.10 3.67 3.21
C GLY A 66 14.02 4.83 3.51
N LEU A 67 15.33 4.59 3.53
CA LEU A 67 16.32 5.66 3.72
C LEU A 67 16.23 6.69 2.59
N ARG A 68 16.00 6.24 1.36
CA ARG A 68 15.79 7.16 0.22
C ARG A 68 14.53 7.98 0.42
N GLY A 69 13.46 7.37 0.91
CA GLY A 69 12.22 8.08 1.22
C GLY A 69 12.44 9.19 2.23
N PHE A 70 13.19 8.93 3.29
CA PHE A 70 13.54 9.95 4.26
C PHE A 70 14.32 11.12 3.64
N ALA A 71 15.25 10.81 2.75
CA ALA A 71 16.04 11.84 2.08
C ALA A 71 15.14 12.74 1.22
N ASP A 72 14.16 12.16 0.54
CA ASP A 72 13.20 12.92 -0.25
C ASP A 72 12.27 13.76 0.63
N ASP A 73 11.83 13.22 1.77
CA ASP A 73 10.94 13.90 2.69
C ASP A 73 11.57 15.17 3.30
N LYS A 74 12.87 15.18 3.49
CA LYS A 74 13.56 16.34 4.06
C LYS A 74 13.44 17.59 3.19
N LYS A 75 13.05 17.44 1.94
CA LYS A 75 12.87 18.55 1.01
C LYS A 75 11.50 19.19 1.10
N GLN A 76 10.60 18.64 1.90
CA GLN A 76 9.22 19.11 2.02
C GLN A 76 8.89 19.48 3.46
N ASN A 77 7.97 20.45 3.62
CA ASN A 77 7.44 20.75 4.94
C ASN A 77 6.53 19.60 5.38
N LYS A 78 6.76 19.10 6.59
CA LYS A 78 6.03 17.94 7.08
C LYS A 78 4.88 18.36 7.98
N GLU A 79 3.73 17.81 7.71
CA GLU A 79 2.59 17.78 8.60
C GLU A 79 2.43 16.36 9.12
N ASP A 80 1.51 16.16 10.08
CA ASP A 80 1.28 14.85 10.68
C ASP A 80 0.93 13.76 9.66
N LEU A 81 0.23 14.15 8.58
CA LEU A 81 -0.08 13.25 7.47
C LEU A 81 0.52 13.85 6.22
N THR A 82 1.48 13.16 5.62
CA THR A 82 2.15 13.60 4.41
C THR A 82 1.91 12.61 3.28
N ILE A 83 1.44 13.13 2.14
CA ILE A 83 1.37 12.36 0.91
C ILE A 83 2.54 12.80 0.06
N ASN A 84 3.61 12.01 0.04
CA ASN A 84 4.87 12.36 -0.60
C ASN A 84 4.90 12.01 -2.07
N SER A 85 4.08 11.06 -2.48
CA SER A 85 4.06 10.60 -3.86
C SER A 85 2.70 10.05 -4.19
N ILE A 86 2.34 10.19 -5.44
CA ILE A 86 1.11 9.62 -5.99
C ILE A 86 1.51 8.77 -7.18
N ALA A 87 1.12 7.51 -7.15
CA ALA A 87 1.24 6.63 -8.30
C ALA A 87 -0.12 6.53 -8.96
N GLU A 88 -0.19 6.83 -10.24
CA GLU A 88 -1.45 6.80 -10.97
C GLU A 88 -1.36 5.78 -12.09
N PHE A 89 -2.46 5.10 -12.33
CA PHE A 89 -2.61 4.30 -13.54
C PHE A 89 -3.11 5.22 -14.65
N ASP A 90 -2.40 5.22 -15.78
CA ASP A 90 -2.68 6.13 -16.88
C ASP A 90 -4.03 5.88 -17.54
N SER A 91 -4.63 4.72 -17.33
CA SER A 91 -5.93 4.41 -17.89
C SER A 91 -6.62 3.30 -17.09
N GLU A 92 -7.94 3.21 -17.24
CA GLU A 92 -8.72 2.12 -16.66
C GLU A 92 -8.25 0.76 -17.16
N ASP A 93 -7.75 0.71 -18.39
CA ASP A 93 -7.28 -0.54 -19.00
C ASP A 93 -6.12 -1.14 -18.21
N ASN A 94 -5.21 -0.31 -17.69
CA ASN A 94 -4.10 -0.79 -16.87
C ASN A 94 -4.57 -1.43 -15.58
N VAL A 95 -5.61 -0.88 -14.96
CA VAL A 95 -6.19 -1.45 -13.74
C VAL A 95 -6.87 -2.78 -14.06
N ILE A 96 -7.61 -2.83 -15.16
CA ILE A 96 -8.31 -4.06 -15.60
C ILE A 96 -7.30 -5.15 -15.88
N ASP A 97 -6.21 -4.83 -16.61
CA ASP A 97 -5.15 -5.81 -16.93
C ASP A 97 -4.50 -6.35 -15.66
N PHE A 98 -4.27 -5.49 -14.66
CA PHE A 98 -3.71 -5.89 -13.40
C PHE A 98 -4.64 -6.86 -12.66
N LEU A 99 -5.93 -6.56 -12.63
CA LEU A 99 -6.92 -7.42 -11.97
C LEU A 99 -7.06 -8.76 -12.67
N GLU A 100 -7.01 -8.77 -14.01
CA GLU A 100 -7.04 -10.03 -14.79
C GLU A 100 -5.79 -10.86 -14.50
N PHE A 101 -4.63 -10.23 -14.43
CA PHE A 101 -3.40 -10.90 -14.07
C PHE A 101 -3.53 -11.59 -12.71
N LEU A 102 -4.13 -10.92 -11.72
CA LEU A 102 -4.35 -11.48 -10.40
C LEU A 102 -5.29 -12.69 -10.44
N LYS A 103 -6.35 -12.62 -11.25
CA LYS A 103 -7.29 -13.73 -11.40
C LYS A 103 -6.60 -14.94 -12.01
N GLN A 104 -5.82 -14.74 -13.05
CA GLN A 104 -5.09 -15.82 -13.71
C GLN A 104 -4.11 -16.48 -12.74
N LYS A 105 -3.41 -15.70 -11.96
CA LYS A 105 -2.48 -16.21 -10.96
C LYS A 105 -3.20 -17.02 -9.90
N ARG A 106 -4.35 -16.52 -9.44
CA ARG A 106 -5.17 -17.21 -8.44
C ARG A 106 -5.65 -18.57 -8.96
N ASP A 107 -6.12 -18.59 -10.21
CA ASP A 107 -6.61 -19.82 -10.82
C ASP A 107 -5.49 -20.86 -10.96
N LYS A 108 -4.28 -20.43 -11.30
CA LYS A 108 -3.13 -21.33 -11.38
C LYS A 108 -2.74 -21.91 -10.03
N GLU A 109 -2.87 -21.12 -8.97
CA GLU A 109 -2.55 -21.59 -7.61
C GLU A 109 -3.58 -22.58 -7.09
N LEU A 110 -4.83 -22.50 -7.58
CA LEU A 110 -5.90 -23.40 -7.17
C LEU A 110 -5.84 -24.76 -7.89
N ASN A 111 -5.11 -24.86 -8.96
CA ASN A 111 -4.91 -26.09 -9.70
C ASN A 111 -3.59 -26.73 -9.27
#